data_fcfd9538114cc2303c491c52530669e0
#
_entry.id   fcfd9538114cc2303c491c52530669e0
#
_cell.length_a   1.000
_cell.length_b   1.000
_cell.length_c   1.000
_cell.angle_alpha   90.00
_cell.angle_beta   90.00
_cell.angle_gamma   90.00
#
_symmetry.space_group_name_H-M   'P 1'
#
loop_
_entity.id
_entity.type
_entity.pdbx_description
1 polymer ?
#
loop_
_entity_poly.entity_id
_entity_poly.type
_entity_poly.pdbx_seq_one_letter_code
_entity_poly.pdbx_strand_id
1 'polypeptide(L)'
;MKESKNKERRKEIQYIDAHLDEEVEAMRIMIENTRPGAEHPELGYKPRKRKPKYIREHGKRRTIYMPEIHEQWLHHIIVLILEPIITATAYPYSCGSFPGRGAHYAKKRLVSWIRRGKGIRNFAKIDIRHFYESVRIEILMRELTIRIKDEWFLHVIRVCLIGFKKGIPLGFYISQWLANYLLEPLDYFITVTLGFQITERYMDDRVIMDDNKKRLHTAIAKIKQFLGQRFRLKLKRTWQVCKFWYCKGKRIVKGKEKRWIIGREIDYMGFLFSRERTGIRKSIMLSATRLAVRMEKQKERRQGYFKRHIEAMLSYIGWFSCTDTYACYYFYIKPFVNVGKLKKIISKLDRRANQNERMETGTVRTAA
;
A
#
# COMPACT_ATOMS: atom_id res chain seq x y z
N MET A 1 9.60 14.67 14.12
CA MET A 1 9.96 14.20 12.74
C MET A 1 8.94 13.20 12.21
N LYS A 2 8.71 13.12 10.87
CA LYS A 2 7.77 12.11 10.30
C LYS A 2 8.24 10.67 10.54
N GLU A 3 9.55 10.44 10.65
CA GLU A 3 10.16 9.13 10.84
C GLU A 3 9.92 8.56 12.25
N SER A 4 9.97 9.38 13.28
CA SER A 4 9.80 8.94 14.69
C SER A 4 8.35 8.69 15.06
N LYS A 5 7.38 9.11 14.25
CA LYS A 5 5.95 8.94 14.53
C LYS A 5 5.60 7.48 14.82
N ASN A 6 5.05 7.21 16.01
CA ASN A 6 4.72 5.89 16.55
C ASN A 6 5.93 4.97 16.82
N LYS A 7 7.14 5.52 16.89
CA LYS A 7 8.39 4.80 17.21
C LYS A 7 9.13 5.41 18.39
N GLU A 8 8.55 6.40 19.05
CA GLU A 8 9.11 7.18 20.14
C GLU A 8 9.64 6.30 21.29
N ARG A 9 9.13 5.05 21.38
CA ARG A 9 9.52 4.04 22.38
C ARG A 9 10.80 3.30 22.07
N ARG A 10 11.37 3.47 20.89
CA ARG A 10 12.62 2.79 20.55
C ARG A 10 13.78 3.54 21.16
N LYS A 11 14.65 2.80 21.85
CA LYS A 11 15.87 3.36 22.46
C LYS A 11 16.71 4.15 21.45
N GLU A 12 16.80 3.67 20.22
CA GLU A 12 17.46 4.35 19.10
C GLU A 12 16.85 5.73 18.80
N ILE A 13 15.53 5.86 18.82
CA ILE A 13 14.83 7.14 18.59
C ILE A 13 15.06 8.08 19.78
N GLN A 14 14.96 7.57 21.00
CA GLN A 14 15.20 8.37 22.20
C GLN A 14 16.64 8.91 22.24
N TYR A 15 17.63 8.10 21.83
CA TYR A 15 19.00 8.52 21.70
C TYR A 15 19.13 9.65 20.67
N ILE A 16 18.56 9.48 19.50
CA ILE A 16 18.59 10.48 18.42
C ILE A 16 17.90 11.78 18.84
N ASP A 17 16.75 11.69 19.53
CA ASP A 17 16.04 12.89 20.01
C ASP A 17 16.84 13.65 21.09
N ALA A 18 17.67 12.94 21.86
CA ALA A 18 18.57 13.55 22.86
C ALA A 18 19.83 14.19 22.26
N HIS A 19 20.28 13.73 21.08
CA HIS A 19 21.51 14.17 20.38
C HIS A 19 21.18 14.69 18.97
N LEU A 20 20.05 15.38 18.82
CA LEU A 20 19.49 15.70 17.51
C LEU A 20 20.45 16.49 16.62
N ASP A 21 21.12 17.50 17.15
CA ASP A 21 22.01 18.38 16.37
C ASP A 21 23.25 17.62 15.88
N GLU A 22 23.83 16.77 16.73
CA GLU A 22 24.97 15.91 16.37
C GLU A 22 24.59 14.91 15.28
N GLU A 23 23.43 14.27 15.42
CA GLU A 23 22.92 13.28 14.48
C GLU A 23 22.53 13.90 13.13
N VAL A 24 22.01 15.13 13.14
CA VAL A 24 21.72 15.90 11.91
C VAL A 24 23.02 16.25 11.19
N GLU A 25 24.03 16.70 11.93
CA GLU A 25 25.35 17.02 11.35
C GLU A 25 26.04 15.76 10.78
N ALA A 26 25.99 14.64 11.50
CA ALA A 26 26.53 13.37 11.01
C ALA A 26 25.81 12.92 9.72
N MET A 27 24.49 13.11 9.63
CA MET A 27 23.72 12.82 8.43
C MET A 27 24.10 13.75 7.27
N ARG A 28 24.31 15.04 7.54
CA ARG A 28 24.79 16.02 6.53
C ARG A 28 26.14 15.61 5.96
N ILE A 29 27.10 15.33 6.82
CA ILE A 29 28.46 14.88 6.43
C ILE A 29 28.35 13.60 5.58
N MET A 30 27.55 12.62 6.00
CA MET A 30 27.37 11.38 5.27
C MET A 30 26.79 11.63 3.87
N ILE A 31 25.80 12.50 3.71
CA ILE A 31 25.18 12.79 2.42
C ILE A 31 26.16 13.53 1.51
N GLU A 32 26.88 14.52 2.03
CA GLU A 32 27.88 15.29 1.27
C GLU A 32 29.03 14.41 0.74
N ASN A 33 29.46 13.45 1.54
CA ASN A 33 30.50 12.51 1.16
C ASN A 33 29.97 11.29 0.34
N THR A 34 28.67 11.23 0.07
CA THR A 34 28.09 10.25 -0.86
C THR A 34 28.12 10.77 -2.33
N ARG A 35 28.57 11.96 -2.60
CA ARG A 35 28.72 12.49 -3.97
C ARG A 35 29.87 11.81 -4.72
N PRO A 36 29.79 11.69 -6.06
CA PRO A 36 30.94 11.27 -6.86
C PRO A 36 32.10 12.25 -6.69
N GLY A 37 33.30 11.72 -6.45
CA GLY A 37 34.51 12.56 -6.25
C GLY A 37 34.54 13.33 -4.93
N ALA A 38 33.84 12.89 -3.89
CA ALA A 38 33.97 13.44 -2.55
C ALA A 38 35.39 13.29 -2.02
N GLU A 39 35.86 14.27 -1.21
CA GLU A 39 37.20 14.23 -0.59
C GLU A 39 37.30 13.08 0.43
N HIS A 40 36.20 12.80 1.15
CA HIS A 40 36.15 11.79 2.19
C HIS A 40 35.09 10.72 1.89
N PRO A 41 35.23 9.90 0.82
CA PRO A 41 34.26 8.91 0.42
C PRO A 41 34.04 7.81 1.47
N GLU A 42 34.97 7.64 2.41
CA GLU A 42 34.86 6.74 3.57
C GLU A 42 33.75 7.17 4.54
N LEU A 43 33.45 8.47 4.63
CA LEU A 43 32.39 9.05 5.44
C LEU A 43 31.02 9.00 4.75
N GLY A 44 31.00 8.73 3.44
CA GLY A 44 29.78 8.62 2.66
C GLY A 44 28.93 7.39 3.05
N TYR A 45 27.67 7.41 2.63
CA TYR A 45 26.74 6.31 2.88
C TYR A 45 27.23 5.01 2.22
N LYS A 46 27.38 3.97 3.03
CA LYS A 46 27.73 2.62 2.58
C LYS A 46 26.57 1.67 2.87
N PRO A 47 25.95 1.09 1.84
CA PRO A 47 24.85 0.13 2.05
C PRO A 47 25.36 -1.10 2.79
N ARG A 48 24.77 -1.38 3.94
CA ARG A 48 25.13 -2.55 4.75
C ARG A 48 24.53 -3.83 4.16
N LYS A 49 25.17 -4.97 4.42
CA LYS A 49 24.65 -6.28 4.07
C LYS A 49 23.37 -6.55 4.89
N ARG A 50 22.20 -6.65 4.23
CA ARG A 50 20.91 -6.75 4.88
C ARG A 50 20.43 -8.20 4.89
N LYS A 51 19.98 -8.66 6.06
CA LYS A 51 19.30 -9.95 6.17
C LYS A 51 17.83 -9.80 5.77
N PRO A 52 17.32 -10.62 4.83
CA PRO A 52 15.92 -10.59 4.46
C PRO A 52 15.04 -11.11 5.61
N LYS A 53 13.93 -10.43 5.86
CA LYS A 53 12.87 -10.92 6.74
C LYS A 53 11.70 -11.44 5.89
N TYR A 54 11.21 -12.60 6.25
CA TYR A 54 10.09 -13.20 5.54
C TYR A 54 8.80 -12.97 6.30
N ILE A 55 7.81 -12.40 5.64
CA ILE A 55 6.46 -12.22 6.19
C ILE A 55 5.44 -12.98 5.34
N ARG A 56 4.35 -13.41 5.97
CA ARG A 56 3.17 -13.94 5.26
C ARG A 56 2.08 -12.89 5.24
N GLU A 57 1.73 -12.42 4.06
CA GLU A 57 0.65 -11.46 3.85
C GLU A 57 -0.39 -12.06 2.90
N HIS A 58 -1.63 -12.20 3.36
CA HIS A 58 -2.72 -12.83 2.61
C HIS A 58 -2.35 -14.21 2.02
N GLY A 59 -1.63 -15.03 2.81
CA GLY A 59 -1.20 -16.37 2.40
C GLY A 59 0.05 -16.42 1.50
N LYS A 60 0.58 -15.27 1.06
CA LYS A 60 1.79 -15.18 0.24
C LYS A 60 3.00 -14.86 1.11
N ARG A 61 4.11 -15.56 0.86
CA ARG A 61 5.42 -15.22 1.46
C ARG A 61 6.00 -14.02 0.71
N ARG A 62 6.37 -12.99 1.45
CA ARG A 62 7.07 -11.80 0.94
C ARG A 62 8.41 -11.65 1.62
N THR A 63 9.42 -11.28 0.86
CA THR A 63 10.73 -10.89 1.36
C THR A 63 10.74 -9.40 1.58
N ILE A 64 10.99 -8.96 2.81
CA ILE A 64 11.14 -7.55 3.15
C ILE A 64 12.54 -7.30 3.70
N TYR A 65 13.05 -6.10 3.47
CA TYR A 65 14.31 -5.62 4.02
C TYR A 65 14.01 -4.50 5.00
N MET A 66 14.57 -4.59 6.20
CA MET A 66 14.37 -3.57 7.23
C MET A 66 15.63 -2.72 7.29
N PRO A 67 15.58 -1.48 6.81
CA PRO A 67 16.71 -0.55 6.94
C PRO A 67 16.87 -0.13 8.40
N GLU A 68 18.10 0.16 8.80
CA GLU A 68 18.42 0.77 10.09
C GLU A 68 17.86 2.20 10.17
N ILE A 69 17.81 2.80 11.35
CA ILE A 69 17.14 4.08 11.54
C ILE A 69 17.77 5.22 10.73
N HIS A 70 19.08 5.31 10.70
CA HIS A 70 19.81 6.32 9.91
C HIS A 70 19.57 6.15 8.40
N GLU A 71 19.49 4.90 7.93
CA GLU A 71 19.12 4.59 6.56
C GLU A 71 17.66 4.95 6.25
N GLN A 72 16.75 4.75 7.20
CA GLN A 72 15.37 5.22 7.08
C GLN A 72 15.33 6.74 6.97
N TRP A 73 16.15 7.46 7.71
CA TRP A 73 16.27 8.91 7.61
C TRP A 73 16.74 9.35 6.22
N LEU A 74 17.80 8.74 5.71
CA LEU A 74 18.27 9.01 4.35
C LEU A 74 17.13 8.79 3.33
N HIS A 75 16.39 7.70 3.47
CA HIS A 75 15.23 7.44 2.60
C HIS A 75 14.14 8.54 2.72
N HIS A 76 13.91 9.08 3.92
CA HIS A 76 12.96 10.17 4.10
C HIS A 76 13.45 11.47 3.48
N ILE A 77 14.74 11.79 3.61
CA ILE A 77 15.38 12.96 2.98
C ILE A 77 15.26 12.87 1.45
N ILE A 78 15.59 11.72 0.87
CA ILE A 78 15.41 11.48 -0.57
C ILE A 78 13.97 11.69 -0.99
N VAL A 79 13.01 11.18 -0.22
CA VAL A 79 11.58 11.31 -0.55
C VAL A 79 11.10 12.75 -0.42
N LEU A 80 11.62 13.56 0.50
CA LEU A 80 11.28 14.99 0.58
C LEU A 80 11.59 15.73 -0.74
N ILE A 81 12.65 15.31 -1.44
CA ILE A 81 13.00 15.86 -2.76
C ILE A 81 12.17 15.21 -3.88
N LEU A 82 11.96 13.89 -3.82
CA LEU A 82 11.22 13.14 -4.85
C LEU A 82 9.71 13.45 -4.85
N GLU A 83 9.11 13.65 -3.68
CA GLU A 83 7.66 13.83 -3.51
C GLU A 83 7.11 14.96 -4.40
N PRO A 84 7.63 16.20 -4.37
CA PRO A 84 7.14 17.26 -5.23
C PRO A 84 7.35 16.95 -6.72
N ILE A 85 8.48 16.36 -7.11
CA ILE A 85 8.78 16.01 -8.51
C ILE A 85 7.78 14.97 -9.03
N ILE A 86 7.50 13.95 -8.24
CA ILE A 86 6.60 12.86 -8.63
C ILE A 86 5.14 13.30 -8.58
N THR A 87 4.74 14.05 -7.56
CA THR A 87 3.34 14.45 -7.38
C THR A 87 2.87 15.50 -8.38
N ALA A 88 3.78 16.35 -8.89
CA ALA A 88 3.48 17.36 -9.90
C ALA A 88 2.87 16.77 -11.18
N THR A 89 3.27 15.58 -11.55
CA THR A 89 2.87 14.93 -12.81
C THR A 89 2.15 13.60 -12.60
N ALA A 90 1.99 13.15 -11.35
CA ALA A 90 1.37 11.88 -11.03
C ALA A 90 -0.08 11.83 -11.55
N TYR A 91 -0.40 10.76 -12.27
CA TYR A 91 -1.76 10.51 -12.73
C TYR A 91 -2.77 10.61 -11.56
N PRO A 92 -3.84 11.41 -11.68
CA PRO A 92 -4.74 11.71 -10.54
C PRO A 92 -5.37 10.46 -9.90
N TYR A 93 -5.54 9.40 -10.68
CA TYR A 93 -6.12 8.13 -10.22
C TYR A 93 -5.07 7.03 -10.02
N SER A 94 -3.82 7.43 -9.84
CA SER A 94 -2.78 6.58 -9.27
C SER A 94 -2.88 6.65 -7.75
N CYS A 95 -3.19 5.52 -7.14
CA CYS A 95 -3.42 5.38 -5.72
C CYS A 95 -2.39 4.45 -5.09
N GLY A 96 -2.29 4.53 -3.77
CA GLY A 96 -1.27 3.78 -3.01
C GLY A 96 0.04 4.56 -2.90
N SER A 97 0.48 4.74 -1.65
CA SER A 97 1.70 5.46 -1.28
C SER A 97 1.78 6.94 -1.65
N PHE A 98 0.70 7.52 -2.12
CA PHE A 98 0.55 8.97 -2.23
C PHE A 98 -0.23 9.53 -1.04
N PRO A 99 0.15 10.69 -0.49
CA PRO A 99 -0.62 11.38 0.54
C PRO A 99 -2.08 11.60 0.09
N GLY A 100 -3.03 11.23 0.94
CA GLY A 100 -4.46 11.38 0.66
C GLY A 100 -5.06 10.44 -0.39
N ARG A 101 -4.26 9.64 -1.12
CA ARG A 101 -4.71 8.75 -2.20
C ARG A 101 -4.61 7.26 -1.85
N GLY A 102 -5.14 6.88 -0.69
CA GLY A 102 -5.18 5.46 -0.27
C GLY A 102 -6.37 4.68 -0.83
N ALA A 103 -6.57 3.44 -0.36
CA ALA A 103 -7.62 2.53 -0.80
C ALA A 103 -9.04 3.11 -0.66
N HIS A 104 -9.31 3.96 0.33
CA HIS A 104 -10.60 4.63 0.49
C HIS A 104 -10.85 5.70 -0.59
N TYR A 105 -9.81 6.44 -0.99
CA TYR A 105 -9.90 7.38 -2.10
C TYR A 105 -10.21 6.65 -3.40
N ALA A 106 -9.46 5.61 -3.71
CA ALA A 106 -9.66 4.74 -4.85
C ALA A 106 -11.08 4.15 -4.87
N LYS A 107 -11.55 3.63 -3.73
CA LYS A 107 -12.92 3.13 -3.59
C LYS A 107 -13.96 4.20 -3.94
N LYS A 108 -13.85 5.41 -3.37
CA LYS A 108 -14.80 6.51 -3.66
C LYS A 108 -14.86 6.83 -5.14
N ARG A 109 -13.72 6.83 -5.83
CA ARG A 109 -13.62 7.08 -7.27
C ARG A 109 -14.29 6.00 -8.10
N LEU A 110 -13.95 4.73 -7.85
CA LEU A 110 -14.58 3.61 -8.56
C LEU A 110 -16.10 3.62 -8.37
N VAL A 111 -16.59 3.81 -7.15
CA VAL A 111 -18.03 3.90 -6.87
C VAL A 111 -18.68 5.06 -7.63
N SER A 112 -18.02 6.24 -7.67
CA SER A 112 -18.52 7.39 -8.42
C SER A 112 -18.64 7.08 -9.92
N TRP A 113 -17.64 6.48 -10.53
CA TRP A 113 -17.67 6.09 -11.94
C TRP A 113 -18.74 5.03 -12.22
N ILE A 114 -18.84 4.01 -11.37
CA ILE A 114 -19.83 2.93 -11.51
C ILE A 114 -21.27 3.48 -11.44
N ARG A 115 -21.54 4.42 -10.53
CA ARG A 115 -22.87 5.02 -10.35
C ARG A 115 -23.24 6.02 -11.44
N ARG A 116 -22.27 6.82 -11.92
CA ARG A 116 -22.47 7.84 -12.95
C ARG A 116 -22.36 7.30 -14.37
N GLY A 117 -21.62 6.20 -14.56
CA GLY A 117 -21.22 5.68 -15.85
C GLY A 117 -22.37 4.97 -16.58
N LYS A 118 -23.15 5.72 -17.36
CA LYS A 118 -23.97 5.13 -18.42
C LYS A 118 -22.99 4.47 -19.41
N GLY A 119 -23.12 3.14 -19.62
CA GLY A 119 -22.36 2.44 -20.65
C GLY A 119 -21.20 1.57 -20.18
N ILE A 120 -20.71 1.66 -18.94
CA ILE A 120 -19.69 0.73 -18.45
C ILE A 120 -20.24 -0.69 -18.43
N ARG A 121 -19.84 -1.51 -19.40
CA ARG A 121 -20.31 -2.89 -19.55
C ARG A 121 -19.26 -3.93 -19.19
N ASN A 122 -17.99 -3.58 -19.30
CA ASN A 122 -16.88 -4.48 -19.12
C ASN A 122 -15.78 -3.83 -18.29
N PHE A 123 -14.92 -4.66 -17.72
CA PHE A 123 -13.68 -4.21 -17.08
C PHE A 123 -12.53 -5.15 -17.43
N ALA A 124 -11.34 -4.59 -17.46
CA ALA A 124 -10.09 -5.32 -17.42
C ALA A 124 -9.45 -5.15 -16.03
N LYS A 125 -8.96 -6.24 -15.47
CA LYS A 125 -8.10 -6.22 -14.30
C LYS A 125 -6.75 -6.78 -14.68
N ILE A 126 -5.69 -6.00 -14.43
CA ILE A 126 -4.31 -6.36 -14.72
C ILE A 126 -3.44 -6.11 -13.49
N ASP A 127 -2.38 -6.89 -13.38
CA ASP A 127 -1.41 -6.83 -12.29
C ASP A 127 -0.04 -7.21 -12.88
N ILE A 128 1.02 -6.54 -12.46
CA ILE A 128 2.37 -6.80 -12.95
C ILE A 128 2.97 -7.97 -12.17
N ARG A 129 3.58 -8.91 -12.89
CA ARG A 129 4.15 -10.11 -12.28
C ARG A 129 5.39 -9.75 -11.48
N HIS A 130 5.38 -10.07 -10.16
CA HIS A 130 6.51 -9.84 -9.25
C HIS A 130 7.10 -8.44 -9.41
N PHE A 131 6.26 -7.40 -9.40
CA PHE A 131 6.64 -6.06 -9.80
C PHE A 131 7.91 -5.58 -9.10
N TYR A 132 7.91 -5.48 -7.77
CA TYR A 132 9.04 -5.00 -7.00
C TYR A 132 10.33 -5.80 -7.27
N GLU A 133 10.21 -7.11 -7.38
CA GLU A 133 11.32 -8.04 -7.63
C GLU A 133 11.81 -8.00 -9.09
N SER A 134 10.98 -7.48 -10.02
CA SER A 134 11.25 -7.49 -11.45
C SER A 134 11.80 -6.18 -12.00
N VAL A 135 11.71 -5.09 -11.25
CA VAL A 135 12.26 -3.79 -11.66
C VAL A 135 13.77 -3.91 -11.87
N ARG A 136 14.26 -3.47 -13.02
CA ARG A 136 15.68 -3.35 -13.30
C ARG A 136 16.17 -1.98 -12.89
N ILE A 137 17.20 -1.94 -12.05
CA ILE A 137 17.71 -0.68 -11.49
C ILE A 137 18.23 0.25 -12.60
N GLU A 138 18.88 -0.30 -13.64
CA GLU A 138 19.38 0.51 -14.76
C GLU A 138 18.21 1.20 -15.51
N ILE A 139 17.09 0.48 -15.70
CA ILE A 139 15.91 1.05 -16.35
C ILE A 139 15.28 2.12 -15.46
N LEU A 140 15.16 1.86 -14.16
CA LEU A 140 14.65 2.82 -13.20
C LEU A 140 15.49 4.10 -13.19
N MET A 141 16.82 3.97 -13.12
CA MET A 141 17.74 5.10 -13.16
C MET A 141 17.63 5.89 -14.46
N ARG A 142 17.56 5.21 -15.62
CA ARG A 142 17.32 5.87 -16.91
C ARG A 142 16.01 6.66 -16.91
N GLU A 143 14.92 6.10 -16.39
CA GLU A 143 13.64 6.84 -16.31
C GLU A 143 13.76 8.05 -15.38
N LEU A 144 14.49 7.95 -14.27
CA LEU A 144 14.73 9.07 -13.35
C LEU A 144 15.49 10.23 -14.03
N THR A 145 16.50 9.95 -14.87
CA THR A 145 17.27 10.99 -15.57
C THR A 145 16.44 11.84 -16.54
N ILE A 146 15.23 11.39 -16.91
CA ILE A 146 14.33 12.18 -17.76
C ILE A 146 13.95 13.50 -17.08
N ARG A 147 13.68 13.47 -15.77
CA ARG A 147 13.24 14.66 -15.02
C ARG A 147 14.26 15.18 -14.01
N ILE A 148 15.10 14.32 -13.48
CA ILE A 148 16.10 14.67 -12.48
C ILE A 148 17.45 14.79 -13.20
N LYS A 149 18.04 15.98 -13.19
CA LYS A 149 19.32 16.29 -13.85
C LYS A 149 20.49 16.37 -12.87
N ASP A 150 20.17 16.42 -11.57
CA ASP A 150 21.18 16.42 -10.52
C ASP A 150 21.83 15.03 -10.41
N GLU A 151 23.07 14.92 -10.87
CA GLU A 151 23.84 13.67 -10.86
C GLU A 151 24.17 13.18 -9.46
N TRP A 152 24.39 14.11 -8.53
CA TRP A 152 24.63 13.75 -7.14
C TRP A 152 23.40 13.11 -6.51
N PHE A 153 22.24 13.73 -6.66
CA PHE A 153 20.98 13.17 -6.14
C PHE A 153 20.67 11.79 -6.75
N LEU A 154 20.88 11.63 -8.06
CA LEU A 154 20.74 10.33 -8.73
C LEU A 154 21.75 9.31 -8.20
N HIS A 155 22.99 9.73 -7.90
CA HIS A 155 24.00 8.87 -7.32
C HIS A 155 23.59 8.38 -5.92
N VAL A 156 23.10 9.26 -5.05
CA VAL A 156 22.60 8.88 -3.71
C VAL A 156 21.49 7.83 -3.81
N ILE A 157 20.51 8.03 -4.72
CA ILE A 157 19.45 7.02 -4.96
C ILE A 157 20.06 5.68 -5.42
N ARG A 158 21.03 5.72 -6.33
CA ARG A 158 21.72 4.52 -6.83
C ARG A 158 22.44 3.78 -5.72
N VAL A 159 23.16 4.50 -4.85
CA VAL A 159 23.90 3.91 -3.72
C VAL A 159 22.94 3.22 -2.74
N CYS A 160 21.77 3.80 -2.46
CA CYS A 160 20.76 3.15 -1.63
C CYS A 160 20.26 1.81 -2.21
N LEU A 161 20.34 1.63 -3.52
CA LEU A 161 19.90 0.42 -4.22
C LEU A 161 21.04 -0.54 -4.55
N ILE A 162 22.30 -0.22 -4.21
CA ILE A 162 23.45 -1.13 -4.37
C ILE A 162 23.22 -2.41 -3.56
N GLY A 163 23.60 -3.54 -4.14
CA GLY A 163 23.38 -4.87 -3.56
C GLY A 163 22.09 -5.56 -4.02
N PHE A 164 21.20 -4.83 -4.70
CA PHE A 164 20.05 -5.39 -5.37
C PHE A 164 20.34 -5.48 -6.88
N LYS A 165 20.80 -6.65 -7.36
CA LYS A 165 21.06 -6.88 -8.80
C LYS A 165 19.79 -6.68 -9.63
N LYS A 166 18.64 -6.99 -9.05
CA LYS A 166 17.33 -6.87 -9.64
C LYS A 166 16.29 -6.67 -8.54
N GLY A 167 15.30 -5.82 -8.83
CA GLY A 167 14.23 -5.49 -7.91
C GLY A 167 14.53 -4.26 -7.04
N ILE A 168 13.48 -3.59 -6.65
CA ILE A 168 13.50 -2.56 -5.60
C ILE A 168 13.05 -3.19 -4.28
N PRO A 169 13.78 -2.97 -3.19
CA PRO A 169 13.55 -3.69 -1.95
C PRO A 169 12.23 -3.30 -1.28
N LEU A 170 11.39 -4.29 -0.99
CA LEU A 170 10.22 -4.07 -0.13
C LEU A 170 10.70 -3.78 1.30
N GLY A 171 10.13 -2.76 1.91
CA GLY A 171 10.49 -2.26 3.24
C GLY A 171 11.30 -0.96 3.20
N PHE A 172 11.86 -0.59 2.06
CA PHE A 172 12.48 0.72 1.85
C PHE A 172 11.42 1.77 1.55
N TYR A 173 11.48 2.89 2.23
CA TYR A 173 10.52 3.96 2.03
C TYR A 173 10.58 4.55 0.62
N ILE A 174 11.79 4.69 0.06
CA ILE A 174 11.98 5.17 -1.32
C ILE A 174 11.37 4.24 -2.37
N SER A 175 11.29 2.92 -2.11
CA SER A 175 10.85 1.94 -3.12
C SER A 175 9.44 2.19 -3.62
N GLN A 176 8.54 2.65 -2.75
CA GLN A 176 7.16 2.94 -3.13
C GLN A 176 7.04 4.16 -4.05
N TRP A 177 7.85 5.18 -3.80
CA TRP A 177 7.92 6.38 -4.62
C TRP A 177 8.53 6.09 -5.98
N LEU A 178 9.65 5.37 -6.01
CA LEU A 178 10.31 4.93 -7.24
C LEU A 178 9.41 4.01 -8.08
N ALA A 179 8.64 3.14 -7.44
CA ALA A 179 7.64 2.29 -8.08
C ALA A 179 6.53 3.09 -8.76
N ASN A 180 6.00 4.10 -8.08
CA ASN A 180 4.98 4.98 -8.63
C ASN A 180 5.51 5.80 -9.82
N TYR A 181 6.72 6.36 -9.68
CA TYR A 181 7.40 7.07 -10.75
C TYR A 181 7.59 6.21 -12.01
N LEU A 182 8.10 4.99 -11.84
CA LEU A 182 8.36 4.06 -12.94
C LEU A 182 7.09 3.71 -13.72
N LEU A 183 5.93 3.63 -13.06
CA LEU A 183 4.67 3.26 -13.70
C LEU A 183 3.88 4.45 -14.25
N GLU A 184 4.28 5.67 -13.99
CA GLU A 184 3.59 6.86 -14.49
C GLU A 184 3.51 6.92 -16.03
N PRO A 185 4.57 6.62 -16.80
CA PRO A 185 4.46 6.56 -18.26
C PRO A 185 3.43 5.54 -18.77
N LEU A 186 3.20 4.44 -18.02
CA LEU A 186 2.12 3.50 -18.32
C LEU A 186 0.74 4.12 -18.06
N ASP A 187 0.61 4.94 -17.02
CA ASP A 187 -0.64 5.65 -16.72
C ASP A 187 -1.03 6.54 -17.92
N TYR A 188 -0.10 7.32 -18.42
CA TYR A 188 -0.32 8.20 -19.57
C TYR A 188 -0.51 7.43 -20.87
N PHE A 189 0.22 6.33 -21.09
CA PHE A 189 0.01 5.48 -22.24
C PHE A 189 -1.44 4.94 -22.28
N ILE A 190 -1.99 4.51 -21.14
CA ILE A 190 -3.36 3.98 -21.07
C ILE A 190 -4.40 5.09 -21.26
N THR A 191 -4.18 6.25 -20.66
CA THR A 191 -5.18 7.35 -20.65
C THR A 191 -5.13 8.20 -21.90
N VAL A 192 -3.94 8.55 -22.36
CA VAL A 192 -3.74 9.45 -23.51
C VAL A 192 -3.65 8.65 -24.79
N THR A 193 -2.70 7.69 -24.88
CA THR A 193 -2.45 6.97 -26.14
C THR A 193 -3.56 5.97 -26.45
N LEU A 194 -4.05 5.22 -25.45
CA LEU A 194 -5.14 4.25 -25.65
C LEU A 194 -6.53 4.87 -25.42
N GLY A 195 -6.62 6.07 -24.87
CA GLY A 195 -7.84 6.83 -24.68
C GLY A 195 -8.82 6.28 -23.64
N PHE A 196 -8.34 5.54 -22.61
CA PHE A 196 -9.19 5.05 -21.54
C PHE A 196 -9.34 6.08 -20.43
N GLN A 197 -10.54 6.64 -20.27
CA GLN A 197 -10.83 7.66 -19.24
C GLN A 197 -11.14 7.06 -17.86
N ILE A 198 -11.64 5.83 -17.83
CA ILE A 198 -12.04 5.15 -16.60
C ILE A 198 -11.01 4.09 -16.28
N THR A 199 -9.92 4.51 -15.66
CA THR A 199 -8.84 3.62 -15.22
C THR A 199 -8.30 4.09 -13.89
N GLU A 200 -8.00 3.16 -13.01
CA GLU A 200 -7.43 3.41 -11.69
C GLU A 200 -6.31 2.42 -11.40
N ARG A 201 -5.25 2.91 -10.80
CA ARG A 201 -4.10 2.13 -10.39
C ARG A 201 -3.90 2.19 -8.87
N TYR A 202 -3.71 1.05 -8.25
CA TYR A 202 -3.24 0.92 -6.88
C TYR A 202 -1.92 0.17 -6.88
N MET A 203 -0.82 0.90 -6.82
CA MET A 203 0.53 0.37 -7.03
C MET A 203 0.65 -0.33 -8.40
N ASP A 204 0.83 -1.64 -8.44
CA ASP A 204 0.94 -2.47 -9.62
C ASP A 204 -0.39 -3.09 -10.09
N ASP A 205 -1.43 -3.08 -9.25
CA ASP A 205 -2.78 -3.57 -9.58
C ASP A 205 -3.59 -2.45 -10.25
N ARG A 206 -4.28 -2.76 -11.35
CA ARG A 206 -5.03 -1.78 -12.14
C ARG A 206 -6.36 -2.31 -12.62
N VAL A 207 -7.35 -1.42 -12.63
CA VAL A 207 -8.65 -1.64 -13.26
C VAL A 207 -8.84 -0.64 -14.39
N ILE A 208 -9.32 -1.12 -15.54
CA ILE A 208 -9.71 -0.31 -16.72
C ILE A 208 -11.15 -0.69 -17.05
N MET A 209 -12.03 0.28 -17.23
CA MET A 209 -13.43 0.03 -17.53
C MET A 209 -13.81 0.65 -18.88
N ASP A 210 -14.60 -0.09 -19.64
CA ASP A 210 -15.04 0.32 -20.98
C ASP A 210 -16.34 -0.41 -21.35
N ASP A 211 -17.08 0.12 -22.31
CA ASP A 211 -18.26 -0.55 -22.86
C ASP A 211 -17.90 -1.61 -23.92
N ASN A 212 -16.71 -1.49 -24.55
CA ASN A 212 -16.24 -2.37 -25.61
C ASN A 212 -15.23 -3.40 -25.11
N LYS A 213 -15.65 -4.65 -25.05
CA LYS A 213 -14.80 -5.76 -24.60
C LYS A 213 -13.61 -6.02 -25.53
N LYS A 214 -13.78 -5.89 -26.85
CA LYS A 214 -12.69 -6.08 -27.83
C LYS A 214 -11.60 -5.02 -27.63
N ARG A 215 -12.01 -3.75 -27.43
CA ARG A 215 -11.08 -2.65 -27.14
C ARG A 215 -10.23 -2.94 -25.89
N LEU A 216 -10.81 -3.50 -24.82
CA LEU A 216 -10.07 -3.90 -23.62
C LEU A 216 -9.04 -5.02 -23.93
N HIS A 217 -9.38 -6.02 -24.73
CA HIS A 217 -8.42 -7.06 -25.13
C HIS A 217 -7.26 -6.50 -25.94
N THR A 218 -7.54 -5.62 -26.90
CA THR A 218 -6.52 -4.92 -27.69
C THR A 218 -5.62 -4.07 -26.79
N ALA A 219 -6.21 -3.36 -25.82
CA ALA A 219 -5.46 -2.58 -24.84
C ALA A 219 -4.48 -3.44 -24.04
N ILE A 220 -4.91 -4.62 -23.58
CA ILE A 220 -4.03 -5.52 -22.82
C ILE A 220 -2.84 -5.98 -23.69
N ALA A 221 -3.05 -6.28 -24.98
CA ALA A 221 -1.96 -6.63 -25.88
C ALA A 221 -0.95 -5.48 -26.00
N LYS A 222 -1.42 -4.24 -26.22
CA LYS A 222 -0.58 -3.04 -26.28
C LYS A 222 0.13 -2.73 -24.98
N ILE A 223 -0.54 -2.91 -23.82
CA ILE A 223 0.04 -2.75 -22.48
C ILE A 223 1.16 -3.78 -22.26
N LYS A 224 0.97 -5.04 -22.65
CA LYS A 224 2.02 -6.08 -22.57
C LYS A 224 3.25 -5.68 -23.38
N GLN A 225 3.04 -5.21 -24.61
CA GLN A 225 4.11 -4.72 -25.47
C GLN A 225 4.85 -3.55 -24.84
N PHE A 226 4.13 -2.52 -24.39
CA PHE A 226 4.69 -1.34 -23.72
C PHE A 226 5.54 -1.71 -22.50
N LEU A 227 5.01 -2.53 -21.60
CA LEU A 227 5.71 -3.01 -20.41
C LEU A 227 6.98 -3.82 -20.78
N GLY A 228 6.87 -4.67 -21.77
CA GLY A 228 8.00 -5.49 -22.25
C GLY A 228 9.12 -4.67 -22.88
N GLN A 229 8.78 -3.74 -23.76
CA GLN A 229 9.73 -2.91 -24.50
C GLN A 229 10.40 -1.86 -23.60
N ARG A 230 9.60 -1.08 -22.85
CA ARG A 230 10.12 0.04 -22.07
C ARG A 230 10.75 -0.37 -20.75
N PHE A 231 10.12 -1.29 -20.02
CA PHE A 231 10.50 -1.61 -18.62
C PHE A 231 11.02 -3.04 -18.43
N ARG A 232 10.94 -3.90 -19.46
CA ARG A 232 11.24 -5.34 -19.35
C ARG A 232 10.38 -6.03 -18.28
N LEU A 233 9.17 -5.53 -18.07
CA LEU A 233 8.18 -6.07 -17.13
C LEU A 233 7.15 -6.93 -17.85
N LYS A 234 6.49 -7.83 -17.11
CA LYS A 234 5.46 -8.74 -17.65
C LYS A 234 4.19 -8.67 -16.81
N LEU A 235 3.02 -8.73 -17.44
CA LEU A 235 1.76 -8.91 -16.72
C LEU A 235 1.66 -10.32 -16.11
N LYS A 236 0.98 -10.44 -14.99
CA LYS A 236 0.54 -11.75 -14.45
C LYS A 236 -0.33 -12.46 -15.48
N ARG A 237 -0.24 -13.79 -15.53
CA ARG A 237 -1.11 -14.60 -16.42
C ARG A 237 -2.58 -14.56 -16.01
N THR A 238 -2.89 -14.13 -14.79
CA THR A 238 -4.23 -14.01 -14.19
C THR A 238 -4.96 -12.71 -14.55
N TRP A 239 -4.46 -11.93 -15.54
CA TRP A 239 -5.23 -10.80 -16.04
C TRP A 239 -6.58 -11.27 -16.63
N GLN A 240 -7.60 -10.45 -16.53
CA GLN A 240 -8.94 -10.82 -16.97
C GLN A 240 -9.66 -9.65 -17.63
N VAL A 241 -10.53 -9.96 -18.60
CA VAL A 241 -11.50 -9.05 -19.17
C VAL A 241 -12.87 -9.69 -19.00
N CYS A 242 -13.71 -9.07 -18.19
CA CYS A 242 -15.00 -9.60 -17.80
C CYS A 242 -16.12 -8.61 -18.11
N LYS A 243 -17.34 -9.14 -18.35
CA LYS A 243 -18.54 -8.33 -18.23
C LYS A 243 -18.67 -7.87 -16.77
N PHE A 244 -18.97 -6.59 -16.59
CA PHE A 244 -19.22 -6.05 -15.26
C PHE A 244 -20.59 -6.54 -14.76
N TRP A 245 -20.66 -6.83 -13.48
CA TRP A 245 -21.84 -7.35 -12.82
C TRP A 245 -23.06 -6.44 -13.03
N TYR A 246 -24.18 -7.01 -13.51
CA TYR A 246 -25.49 -6.38 -13.58
C TYR A 246 -26.61 -7.40 -13.43
N CYS A 247 -27.77 -6.95 -12.90
CA CYS A 247 -28.96 -7.77 -12.81
C CYS A 247 -29.73 -7.67 -14.14
N LYS A 248 -29.88 -8.79 -14.85
CA LYS A 248 -30.67 -8.87 -16.10
C LYS A 248 -32.16 -8.91 -15.85
N GLY A 249 -32.57 -9.34 -14.66
CA GLY A 249 -33.95 -9.49 -14.25
C GLY A 249 -34.09 -10.42 -13.05
N LYS A 250 -35.33 -10.73 -12.72
CA LYS A 250 -35.67 -11.70 -11.68
C LYS A 250 -36.25 -12.95 -12.32
N ARG A 251 -36.00 -14.11 -11.75
CA ARG A 251 -36.58 -15.38 -12.16
C ARG A 251 -37.00 -16.19 -10.94
N ILE A 252 -38.05 -16.98 -11.07
CA ILE A 252 -38.49 -17.91 -10.03
C ILE A 252 -37.68 -19.21 -10.17
N VAL A 253 -37.00 -19.62 -9.09
CA VAL A 253 -36.27 -20.88 -9.02
C VAL A 253 -36.72 -21.60 -7.75
N LYS A 254 -37.31 -22.77 -7.89
CA LYS A 254 -37.88 -23.57 -6.78
C LYS A 254 -38.81 -22.74 -5.88
N GLY A 255 -39.74 -21.99 -6.49
CA GLY A 255 -40.73 -21.16 -5.79
C GLY A 255 -40.16 -19.88 -5.13
N LYS A 256 -38.90 -19.61 -5.25
CA LYS A 256 -38.25 -18.41 -4.70
C LYS A 256 -37.79 -17.47 -5.81
N GLU A 257 -38.06 -16.17 -5.64
CA GLU A 257 -37.53 -15.14 -6.54
C GLU A 257 -36.00 -15.02 -6.40
N LYS A 258 -35.30 -15.23 -7.50
CA LYS A 258 -33.85 -15.06 -7.58
C LYS A 258 -33.51 -14.03 -8.64
N ARG A 259 -32.54 -13.17 -8.33
CA ARG A 259 -31.97 -12.23 -9.31
C ARG A 259 -31.12 -12.97 -10.35
N TRP A 260 -31.37 -12.67 -11.62
CA TRP A 260 -30.54 -13.18 -12.72
C TRP A 260 -29.38 -12.25 -12.96
N ILE A 261 -28.25 -12.62 -12.41
CA ILE A 261 -27.00 -11.83 -12.45
C ILE A 261 -26.14 -12.31 -13.61
N ILE A 262 -25.60 -11.34 -14.37
CA ILE A 262 -24.64 -11.58 -15.44
C ILE A 262 -23.39 -10.79 -15.13
N GLY A 263 -22.21 -11.36 -15.47
CA GLY A 263 -20.90 -10.72 -15.26
C GLY A 263 -20.32 -11.01 -13.89
N ARG A 264 -19.28 -10.22 -13.54
CA ARG A 264 -18.50 -10.39 -12.30
C ARG A 264 -18.40 -9.07 -11.55
N GLU A 265 -18.33 -9.16 -10.24
CA GLU A 265 -17.91 -8.04 -9.39
C GLU A 265 -16.41 -7.77 -9.61
N ILE A 266 -16.00 -6.51 -9.50
CA ILE A 266 -14.59 -6.14 -9.52
C ILE A 266 -14.04 -6.39 -8.12
N ASP A 267 -13.15 -7.37 -7.97
CA ASP A 267 -12.38 -7.60 -6.75
C ASP A 267 -11.10 -6.77 -6.80
N TYR A 268 -11.08 -5.65 -6.07
CA TYR A 268 -9.98 -4.69 -6.10
C TYR A 268 -9.72 -4.08 -4.72
N MET A 269 -8.47 -4.02 -4.28
CA MET A 269 -8.05 -3.48 -2.98
C MET A 269 -8.78 -4.07 -1.76
N GLY A 270 -9.29 -5.30 -1.84
CA GLY A 270 -10.08 -5.93 -0.76
C GLY A 270 -11.58 -5.64 -0.81
N PHE A 271 -12.03 -4.77 -1.69
CA PHE A 271 -13.44 -4.49 -1.96
C PHE A 271 -13.97 -5.33 -3.13
N LEU A 272 -15.28 -5.55 -3.12
CA LEU A 272 -16.06 -6.13 -4.21
C LEU A 272 -17.03 -5.08 -4.72
N PHE A 273 -16.84 -4.64 -5.97
CA PHE A 273 -17.68 -3.63 -6.59
C PHE A 273 -18.67 -4.27 -7.52
N SER A 274 -19.94 -3.93 -7.35
CA SER A 274 -21.02 -4.17 -8.31
C SER A 274 -21.72 -2.86 -8.65
N ARG A 275 -22.68 -2.87 -9.56
CA ARG A 275 -23.47 -1.65 -9.87
C ARG A 275 -24.30 -1.17 -8.70
N GLU A 276 -24.79 -2.09 -7.87
CA GLU A 276 -25.74 -1.81 -6.82
C GLU A 276 -25.08 -1.58 -5.47
N ARG A 277 -23.91 -2.22 -5.21
CA ARG A 277 -23.30 -2.22 -3.90
C ARG A 277 -21.78 -2.35 -3.95
N THR A 278 -21.14 -1.96 -2.86
CA THR A 278 -19.73 -2.21 -2.57
C THR A 278 -19.63 -3.13 -1.37
N GLY A 279 -19.14 -4.34 -1.58
CA GLY A 279 -18.90 -5.34 -0.53
C GLY A 279 -17.45 -5.41 -0.10
N ILE A 280 -17.17 -6.30 0.85
CA ILE A 280 -15.81 -6.70 1.24
C ILE A 280 -15.48 -8.10 0.72
N ARG A 281 -14.21 -8.33 0.42
CA ARG A 281 -13.72 -9.64 -0.03
C ARG A 281 -14.04 -10.72 0.99
N LYS A 282 -14.52 -11.89 0.52
CA LYS A 282 -14.90 -13.02 1.37
C LYS A 282 -13.82 -13.42 2.39
N SER A 283 -12.55 -13.36 2.01
CA SER A 283 -11.44 -13.68 2.92
C SER A 283 -11.36 -12.72 4.11
N ILE A 284 -11.57 -11.42 3.90
CA ILE A 284 -11.60 -10.40 4.96
C ILE A 284 -12.79 -10.66 5.88
N MET A 285 -13.96 -10.92 5.31
CA MET A 285 -15.19 -11.24 6.04
C MET A 285 -15.00 -12.46 6.94
N LEU A 286 -14.48 -13.56 6.39
CA LEU A 286 -14.23 -14.79 7.15
C LEU A 286 -13.19 -14.59 8.26
N SER A 287 -12.14 -13.81 8.00
CA SER A 287 -11.14 -13.50 9.02
C SER A 287 -11.73 -12.70 10.17
N ALA A 288 -12.55 -11.70 9.87
CA ALA A 288 -13.26 -10.91 10.88
C ALA A 288 -14.21 -11.78 11.73
N THR A 289 -15.03 -12.63 11.09
CA THR A 289 -15.97 -13.52 11.78
C THR A 289 -15.23 -14.52 12.68
N ARG A 290 -14.17 -15.16 12.17
CA ARG A 290 -13.35 -16.10 12.96
C ARG A 290 -12.70 -15.41 14.16
N LEU A 291 -12.24 -14.18 13.99
CA LEU A 291 -11.68 -13.41 15.09
C LEU A 291 -12.74 -13.04 16.12
N ALA A 292 -13.94 -12.65 15.72
CA ALA A 292 -15.04 -12.33 16.61
C ALA A 292 -15.42 -13.52 17.50
N VAL A 293 -15.58 -14.71 16.92
CA VAL A 293 -15.84 -15.95 17.68
C VAL A 293 -14.68 -16.30 18.62
N ARG A 294 -13.43 -16.11 18.19
CA ARG A 294 -12.26 -16.34 19.05
C ARG A 294 -12.24 -15.39 20.26
N MET A 295 -12.59 -14.12 20.05
CA MET A 295 -12.65 -13.13 21.11
C MET A 295 -13.76 -13.47 22.12
N GLU A 296 -14.91 -13.96 21.69
CA GLU A 296 -15.96 -14.40 22.61
C GLU A 296 -15.50 -15.59 23.46
N LYS A 297 -14.85 -16.60 22.88
CA LYS A 297 -14.26 -17.72 23.65
C LYS A 297 -13.22 -17.26 24.68
N GLN A 298 -12.44 -16.21 24.37
CA GLN A 298 -11.52 -15.62 25.34
C GLN A 298 -12.26 -14.99 26.53
N LYS A 299 -13.37 -14.32 26.26
CA LYS A 299 -14.23 -13.71 27.30
C LYS A 299 -14.87 -14.79 28.18
N GLU A 300 -15.41 -15.87 27.60
CA GLU A 300 -15.98 -17.01 28.33
C GLU A 300 -14.98 -17.66 29.28
N ARG A 301 -13.71 -17.77 28.85
CA ARG A 301 -12.60 -18.30 29.66
C ARG A 301 -12.06 -17.29 30.68
N ARG A 302 -12.71 -16.13 30.85
CA ARG A 302 -12.25 -15.01 31.69
C ARG A 302 -10.82 -14.53 31.37
N GLN A 303 -10.32 -14.86 30.18
CA GLN A 303 -9.05 -14.33 29.66
C GLN A 303 -9.27 -12.93 29.12
N GLY A 304 -8.38 -11.99 29.43
CA GLY A 304 -8.41 -10.66 28.83
C GLY A 304 -8.20 -10.73 27.31
N TYR A 305 -8.70 -9.74 26.58
CA TYR A 305 -8.42 -9.68 25.13
C TYR A 305 -6.96 -9.33 24.89
N PHE A 306 -6.30 -10.05 24.00
CA PHE A 306 -4.96 -9.67 23.53
C PHE A 306 -5.04 -8.36 22.72
N LYS A 307 -4.12 -7.42 22.98
CA LYS A 307 -4.04 -6.13 22.28
C LYS A 307 -4.12 -6.29 20.76
N ARG A 308 -3.34 -7.22 20.19
CA ARG A 308 -3.36 -7.55 18.75
C ARG A 308 -4.73 -7.95 18.21
N HIS A 309 -5.57 -8.63 19.02
CA HIS A 309 -6.92 -9.03 18.60
C HIS A 309 -7.87 -7.84 18.58
N ILE A 310 -7.72 -6.93 19.54
CA ILE A 310 -8.52 -5.68 19.61
C ILE A 310 -8.19 -4.82 18.38
N GLU A 311 -6.92 -4.58 18.11
CA GLU A 311 -6.45 -3.78 16.97
C GLU A 311 -6.93 -4.37 15.64
N ALA A 312 -6.77 -5.68 15.44
CA ALA A 312 -7.24 -6.37 14.24
C ALA A 312 -8.77 -6.27 14.08
N MET A 313 -9.53 -6.45 15.17
CA MET A 313 -10.99 -6.34 15.13
C MET A 313 -11.44 -4.92 14.80
N LEU A 314 -10.85 -3.90 15.41
CA LEU A 314 -11.15 -2.50 15.09
C LEU A 314 -10.82 -2.17 13.62
N SER A 315 -9.73 -2.72 13.08
CA SER A 315 -9.40 -2.62 11.66
C SER A 315 -10.49 -3.27 10.78
N TYR A 316 -10.95 -4.49 11.10
CA TYR A 316 -12.04 -5.13 10.37
C TYR A 316 -13.35 -4.35 10.44
N ILE A 317 -13.67 -3.75 11.58
CA ILE A 317 -14.87 -2.91 11.72
C ILE A 317 -14.80 -1.71 10.78
N GLY A 318 -13.62 -1.14 10.56
CA GLY A 318 -13.40 -0.09 9.57
C GLY A 318 -13.80 -0.50 8.14
N TRP A 319 -13.61 -1.77 7.76
CA TRP A 319 -14.09 -2.30 6.47
C TRP A 319 -15.61 -2.32 6.37
N PHE A 320 -16.30 -2.76 7.43
CA PHE A 320 -17.77 -2.81 7.46
C PHE A 320 -18.38 -1.41 7.42
N SER A 321 -17.79 -0.44 8.13
CA SER A 321 -18.32 0.93 8.19
C SER A 321 -18.22 1.70 6.87
N CYS A 322 -17.34 1.27 5.97
CA CYS A 322 -17.13 1.94 4.69
C CYS A 322 -17.72 1.19 3.48
N THR A 323 -18.51 0.13 3.69
CA THR A 323 -19.12 -0.71 2.64
C THR A 323 -20.58 -1.01 2.94
N ASP A 324 -21.29 -1.51 1.91
CA ASP A 324 -22.70 -1.92 2.02
C ASP A 324 -22.83 -3.32 2.65
N THR A 325 -22.07 -3.59 3.73
CA THR A 325 -22.03 -4.89 4.41
C THR A 325 -22.44 -4.80 5.88
N TYR A 326 -23.23 -3.80 6.22
CA TYR A 326 -23.70 -3.57 7.60
C TYR A 326 -24.49 -4.77 8.16
N ALA A 327 -25.32 -5.42 7.34
CA ALA A 327 -26.02 -6.62 7.77
C ALA A 327 -25.05 -7.74 8.22
N CYS A 328 -23.95 -7.92 7.50
CA CYS A 328 -22.92 -8.89 7.88
C CYS A 328 -22.26 -8.54 9.21
N TYR A 329 -21.95 -7.26 9.44
CA TYR A 329 -21.46 -6.80 10.74
C TYR A 329 -22.48 -7.09 11.84
N TYR A 330 -23.76 -6.75 11.61
CA TYR A 330 -24.82 -6.91 12.59
C TYR A 330 -25.02 -8.36 13.02
N PHE A 331 -25.07 -9.30 12.04
CA PHE A 331 -25.34 -10.71 12.32
C PHE A 331 -24.10 -11.51 12.76
N TYR A 332 -22.92 -11.20 12.24
CA TYR A 332 -21.73 -12.06 12.42
C TYR A 332 -20.62 -11.47 13.28
N ILE A 333 -20.68 -10.21 13.66
CA ILE A 333 -19.63 -9.57 14.47
C ILE A 333 -20.23 -8.98 15.75
N LYS A 334 -21.26 -8.16 15.63
CA LYS A 334 -21.88 -7.43 16.76
C LYS A 334 -22.32 -8.33 17.93
N PRO A 335 -22.86 -9.56 17.71
CA PRO A 335 -23.24 -10.43 18.82
C PRO A 335 -22.07 -10.86 19.71
N PHE A 336 -20.87 -10.96 19.16
CA PHE A 336 -19.66 -11.43 19.83
C PHE A 336 -18.79 -10.31 20.38
N VAL A 337 -18.89 -9.10 19.80
CA VAL A 337 -17.92 -8.02 20.04
C VAL A 337 -18.62 -6.69 20.27
N ASN A 338 -18.36 -6.10 21.43
CA ASN A 338 -18.77 -4.71 21.73
C ASN A 338 -17.65 -3.73 21.38
N VAL A 339 -17.85 -2.97 20.30
CA VAL A 339 -16.88 -2.01 19.76
C VAL A 339 -16.51 -0.91 20.77
N GLY A 340 -17.51 -0.37 21.48
CA GLY A 340 -17.29 0.66 22.50
C GLY A 340 -16.38 0.14 23.62
N LYS A 341 -16.59 -1.10 24.07
CA LYS A 341 -15.74 -1.76 25.07
C LYS A 341 -14.31 -1.94 24.54
N LEU A 342 -14.14 -2.38 23.26
CA LEU A 342 -12.80 -2.54 22.68
C LEU A 342 -12.04 -1.22 22.59
N LYS A 343 -12.70 -0.13 22.17
CA LYS A 343 -12.09 1.21 22.12
C LYS A 343 -11.65 1.68 23.51
N LYS A 344 -12.45 1.44 24.54
CA LYS A 344 -12.08 1.78 25.93
C LYS A 344 -10.88 0.97 26.41
N ILE A 345 -10.84 -0.34 26.11
CA ILE A 345 -9.73 -1.21 26.51
C ILE A 345 -8.43 -0.79 25.82
N ILE A 346 -8.43 -0.56 24.51
CA ILE A 346 -7.21 -0.17 23.78
C ILE A 346 -6.70 1.18 24.26
N SER A 347 -7.59 2.17 24.47
CA SER A 347 -7.23 3.48 25.02
C SER A 347 -6.60 3.37 26.42
N LYS A 348 -7.14 2.48 27.29
CA LYS A 348 -6.57 2.25 28.63
C LYS A 348 -5.20 1.56 28.56
N LEU A 349 -5.02 0.59 27.65
CA LEU A 349 -3.74 -0.08 27.42
C LEU A 349 -2.68 0.90 26.92
N ASP A 350 -3.05 1.78 26.00
CA ASP A 350 -2.13 2.79 25.45
C ASP A 350 -1.76 3.84 26.50
N ARG A 351 -2.71 4.29 27.34
CA ARG A 351 -2.42 5.20 28.47
C ARG A 351 -1.47 4.58 29.49
N ARG A 352 -1.71 3.32 29.90
CA ARG A 352 -0.82 2.61 30.83
C ARG A 352 0.59 2.46 30.27
N ALA A 353 0.68 2.10 28.99
CA ALA A 353 1.96 2.00 28.32
C ALA A 353 2.70 3.34 28.32
N ASN A 354 2.01 4.46 28.06
CA ASN A 354 2.60 5.81 28.09
C ASN A 354 2.98 6.28 29.51
N GLN A 355 2.24 5.85 30.54
CA GLN A 355 2.57 6.19 31.94
C GLN A 355 3.82 5.44 32.42
N ASN A 356 3.94 4.15 32.12
CA ASN A 356 5.12 3.36 32.50
C ASN A 356 6.40 3.93 31.86
N GLU A 357 6.32 4.39 30.62
CA GLU A 357 7.45 5.06 29.95
C GLU A 357 7.88 6.37 30.62
N ARG A 358 6.90 7.18 31.03
CA ARG A 358 7.20 8.44 31.75
C ARG A 358 7.87 8.17 33.10
N MET A 359 7.53 7.07 33.78
CA MET A 359 8.19 6.65 34.99
C MET A 359 9.62 6.16 34.74
N GLU A 360 9.83 5.34 33.71
CA GLU A 360 11.16 4.83 33.34
C GLU A 360 12.11 5.96 32.86
N THR A 361 11.60 6.92 32.09
CA THR A 361 12.38 8.08 31.63
C THR A 361 12.58 9.13 32.72
N GLY A 362 11.67 9.26 33.67
CA GLY A 362 11.80 10.14 34.84
C GLY A 362 12.85 9.65 35.83
N THR A 363 12.99 8.34 36.01
CA THR A 363 14.00 7.74 36.92
C THR A 363 15.43 7.89 36.38
N VAL A 364 15.60 7.99 35.05
CA VAL A 364 16.91 8.23 34.43
C VAL A 364 17.35 9.70 34.58
N ARG A 365 16.43 10.66 34.67
CA ARG A 365 16.75 12.09 34.86
C ARG A 365 17.09 12.48 36.30
N THR A 366 16.76 11.64 37.29
CA THR A 366 17.08 11.88 38.71
C THR A 366 18.33 11.14 39.18
N ALA A 367 18.96 10.33 38.28
CA ALA A 367 20.18 9.55 38.58
C ALA A 367 21.42 10.04 37.80
N ALA A 368 21.37 11.25 37.18
CA ALA A 368 22.49 11.87 36.47
C ALA A 368 22.90 13.18 37.16
#